data_18d1cf008139f959a7c3b89ee94bade4
#
_entry.id   18d1cf008139f959a7c3b89ee94bade4
#
_cell.length_a   1.000
_cell.length_b   1.000
_cell.length_c   1.000
_cell.angle_alpha   90.00
_cell.angle_beta   90.00
_cell.angle_gamma   90.00
#
_symmetry.space_group_name_H-M   'P 1'
#
loop_
_entity.id
_entity.type
_entity.pdbx_description
1 polymer ?
#
loop_
_entity_poly.entity_id
_entity_poly.type
_entity_poly.pdbx_seq_one_letter_code
_entity_poly.pdbx_strand_id
1 'polypeptide(L)'
;MIERNHKHLSVVKQCALLSISRSSYYHEPMGESARNLEIMAEIDRQFLATPFYGVQQMTWHLQAMGWAVNIKRVRRLMRLMGLMPIYQKPRTSIPAKDHKVYPYLLKGMRIERPNQVWCADITYLPMARGFLFLVAIMDWYSRKVLAWRLANTMDVHFCVDALDEALDRHGCPEIFNTDQGSQFTSWAWTQRLRDVGVRISMDGKGRYLDNIFIERLWRSLKY
;
A
#
# COMPACT_ATOMS: atom_id res chain seq x y z
N MET A 1 -35.85 15.56 -2.69
CA MET A 1 -35.02 16.63 -3.28
C MET A 1 -35.75 17.35 -4.41
N ILE A 2 -36.22 16.69 -5.47
CA ILE A 2 -37.12 17.28 -6.48
C ILE A 2 -38.56 16.84 -6.22
N GLU A 3 -39.44 17.78 -6.00
CA GLU A 3 -40.88 17.52 -5.72
C GLU A 3 -41.74 17.78 -6.95
N ARG A 4 -42.45 16.76 -7.44
CA ARG A 4 -43.31 16.88 -8.64
C ARG A 4 -44.40 17.95 -8.48
N ASN A 5 -44.95 18.10 -7.27
CA ASN A 5 -46.07 18.98 -6.96
C ASN A 5 -45.65 20.20 -6.11
N HIS A 6 -44.41 20.69 -6.28
CA HIS A 6 -43.96 21.88 -5.55
C HIS A 6 -44.79 23.13 -5.96
N LYS A 7 -45.31 23.85 -4.93
CA LYS A 7 -46.27 24.97 -5.14
C LYS A 7 -45.77 26.13 -6.01
N HIS A 8 -44.45 26.37 -6.02
CA HIS A 8 -43.85 27.55 -6.68
C HIS A 8 -42.76 27.25 -7.72
N LEU A 9 -42.29 26.03 -7.79
CA LEU A 9 -41.19 25.65 -8.67
C LEU A 9 -41.55 24.45 -9.52
N SER A 10 -41.52 24.64 -10.86
CA SER A 10 -41.66 23.50 -11.78
C SER A 10 -40.48 22.55 -11.67
N VAL A 11 -40.67 21.29 -12.02
CA VAL A 11 -39.58 20.28 -12.08
C VAL A 11 -38.38 20.77 -12.92
N VAL A 12 -38.66 21.51 -14.01
CA VAL A 12 -37.62 22.10 -14.87
C VAL A 12 -36.76 23.08 -14.10
N LYS A 13 -37.38 23.99 -13.35
CA LYS A 13 -36.65 24.98 -12.54
C LYS A 13 -35.90 24.33 -11.38
N GLN A 14 -36.48 23.30 -10.73
CA GLN A 14 -35.81 22.56 -9.67
C GLN A 14 -34.57 21.81 -10.22
N CYS A 15 -34.68 21.15 -11.39
CA CYS A 15 -33.54 20.51 -12.05
C CYS A 15 -32.42 21.51 -12.39
N ALA A 16 -32.78 22.68 -12.89
CA ALA A 16 -31.82 23.74 -13.23
C ALA A 16 -31.09 24.25 -11.98
N LEU A 17 -31.78 24.49 -10.88
CA LEU A 17 -31.19 24.94 -9.60
C LEU A 17 -30.24 23.90 -8.99
N LEU A 18 -30.52 22.63 -9.19
CA LEU A 18 -29.68 21.52 -8.69
C LEU A 18 -28.59 21.08 -9.70
N SER A 19 -28.50 21.74 -10.85
CA SER A 19 -27.59 21.37 -11.94
C SER A 19 -27.75 19.89 -12.38
N ILE A 20 -28.96 19.37 -12.34
CA ILE A 20 -29.31 18.01 -12.76
C ILE A 20 -30.06 18.07 -14.08
N SER A 21 -29.69 17.20 -15.03
CA SER A 21 -30.45 17.11 -16.28
C SER A 21 -31.86 16.58 -16.03
N ARG A 22 -32.86 17.16 -16.72
CA ARG A 22 -34.24 16.67 -16.64
C ARG A 22 -34.36 15.20 -17.03
N SER A 23 -33.58 14.76 -18.01
CA SER A 23 -33.54 13.34 -18.41
C SER A 23 -33.06 12.42 -17.30
N SER A 24 -32.08 12.85 -16.50
CA SER A 24 -31.59 12.08 -15.34
C SER A 24 -32.66 11.95 -14.25
N TYR A 25 -33.49 12.98 -14.08
CA TYR A 25 -34.61 12.92 -13.10
C TYR A 25 -35.71 11.92 -13.49
N TYR A 26 -36.02 11.81 -14.78
CA TYR A 26 -37.03 10.86 -15.28
C TYR A 26 -36.41 9.51 -15.69
N HIS A 27 -35.12 9.33 -15.56
CA HIS A 27 -34.47 8.07 -15.88
C HIS A 27 -34.84 7.02 -14.82
N GLU A 28 -35.63 6.04 -15.23
CA GLU A 28 -35.85 4.84 -14.43
C GLU A 28 -34.74 3.84 -14.75
N PRO A 29 -33.96 3.37 -13.76
CA PRO A 29 -32.94 2.35 -13.98
C PRO A 29 -33.60 1.08 -14.49
N MET A 30 -33.35 0.75 -15.75
CA MET A 30 -33.77 -0.56 -16.29
C MET A 30 -32.73 -1.59 -15.85
N GLY A 31 -33.16 -2.69 -15.27
CA GLY A 31 -32.33 -3.85 -14.95
C GLY A 31 -31.66 -4.43 -16.19
N GLU A 32 -30.81 -5.43 -16.00
CA GLU A 32 -30.18 -6.14 -17.12
C GLU A 32 -31.19 -6.91 -17.95
N SER A 33 -30.96 -6.95 -19.27
CA SER A 33 -31.82 -7.72 -20.18
C SER A 33 -31.73 -9.23 -19.88
N ALA A 34 -32.79 -9.99 -20.18
CA ALA A 34 -32.79 -11.45 -20.01
C ALA A 34 -31.56 -12.12 -20.65
N ARG A 35 -31.18 -11.70 -21.87
CA ARG A 35 -29.97 -12.17 -22.55
C ARG A 35 -28.69 -11.83 -21.79
N ASN A 36 -28.61 -10.71 -21.07
CA ASN A 36 -27.45 -10.40 -20.23
C ASN A 36 -27.41 -11.29 -18.99
N LEU A 37 -28.58 -11.58 -18.39
CA LEU A 37 -28.65 -12.47 -17.22
C LEU A 37 -28.22 -13.89 -17.59
N GLU A 38 -28.58 -14.40 -18.77
CA GLU A 38 -28.09 -15.69 -19.27
C GLU A 38 -26.56 -15.70 -19.44
N ILE A 39 -26.00 -14.63 -20.04
CA ILE A 39 -24.56 -14.49 -20.19
C ILE A 39 -23.88 -14.39 -18.83
N MET A 40 -24.44 -13.67 -17.88
CA MET A 40 -23.91 -13.58 -16.51
C MET A 40 -23.91 -14.93 -15.80
N ALA A 41 -24.95 -15.73 -15.95
CA ALA A 41 -25.00 -17.09 -15.40
C ALA A 41 -23.90 -17.99 -15.99
N GLU A 42 -23.62 -17.85 -17.29
CA GLU A 42 -22.53 -18.60 -17.92
C GLU A 42 -21.15 -18.11 -17.48
N ILE A 43 -20.97 -16.78 -17.35
CA ILE A 43 -19.75 -16.18 -16.79
C ILE A 43 -19.51 -16.70 -15.38
N ASP A 44 -20.53 -16.74 -14.53
CA ASP A 44 -20.43 -17.20 -13.14
C ASP A 44 -20.01 -18.69 -13.10
N ARG A 45 -20.66 -19.54 -13.85
CA ARG A 45 -20.32 -20.97 -13.95
C ARG A 45 -18.87 -21.18 -14.38
N GLN A 46 -18.44 -20.48 -15.43
CA GLN A 46 -17.06 -20.60 -15.91
C GLN A 46 -16.05 -20.01 -14.93
N PHE A 47 -16.40 -18.91 -14.26
CA PHE A 47 -15.51 -18.29 -13.30
C PHE A 47 -15.29 -19.16 -12.06
N LEU A 48 -16.31 -19.88 -11.59
CA LEU A 48 -16.17 -20.88 -10.52
C LEU A 48 -15.23 -22.03 -10.92
N ALA A 49 -15.26 -22.45 -12.17
CA ALA A 49 -14.37 -23.50 -12.68
C ALA A 49 -12.94 -22.99 -12.94
N THR A 50 -12.80 -21.75 -13.41
CA THR A 50 -11.50 -21.14 -13.77
C THR A 50 -11.39 -19.71 -13.25
N PRO A 51 -11.17 -19.50 -11.93
CA PRO A 51 -11.18 -18.16 -11.31
C PRO A 51 -10.05 -17.24 -11.78
N PHE A 52 -9.12 -17.75 -12.57
CA PHE A 52 -8.02 -17.00 -13.19
C PHE A 52 -8.35 -16.47 -14.59
N TYR A 53 -9.55 -16.78 -15.16
CA TYR A 53 -9.94 -16.25 -16.46
C TYR A 53 -10.22 -14.75 -16.38
N GLY A 54 -9.37 -13.98 -17.07
CA GLY A 54 -9.60 -12.56 -17.29
C GLY A 54 -10.67 -12.29 -18.33
N VAL A 55 -11.02 -11.02 -18.53
CA VAL A 55 -12.05 -10.58 -19.48
C VAL A 55 -11.83 -11.13 -20.89
N GLN A 56 -10.56 -11.18 -21.35
CA GLN A 56 -10.23 -11.68 -22.67
C GLN A 56 -10.52 -13.17 -22.83
N GLN A 57 -10.04 -13.99 -21.87
CA GLN A 57 -10.26 -15.45 -21.87
C GLN A 57 -11.73 -15.79 -21.72
N MET A 58 -12.44 -15.07 -20.84
CA MET A 58 -13.88 -15.22 -20.66
C MET A 58 -14.65 -14.87 -21.95
N THR A 59 -14.22 -13.85 -22.69
CA THR A 59 -14.81 -13.48 -23.98
C THR A 59 -14.62 -14.60 -25.00
N TRP A 60 -13.42 -15.14 -25.12
CA TRP A 60 -13.14 -16.25 -26.03
C TRP A 60 -13.93 -17.51 -25.67
N HIS A 61 -14.04 -17.83 -24.38
CA HIS A 61 -14.85 -18.94 -23.90
C HIS A 61 -16.31 -18.80 -24.33
N LEU A 62 -16.93 -17.64 -24.07
CA LEU A 62 -18.32 -17.39 -24.47
C LEU A 62 -18.51 -17.44 -25.97
N GLN A 63 -17.57 -16.91 -26.75
CA GLN A 63 -17.61 -16.98 -28.22
C GLN A 63 -17.50 -18.41 -28.73
N ALA A 64 -16.65 -19.24 -28.14
CA ALA A 64 -16.53 -20.66 -28.44
C ALA A 64 -17.82 -21.45 -28.14
N MET A 65 -18.60 -21.00 -27.16
CA MET A 65 -19.93 -21.55 -26.86
C MET A 65 -21.04 -20.99 -27.78
N GLY A 66 -20.72 -20.14 -28.75
CA GLY A 66 -21.67 -19.57 -29.70
C GLY A 66 -22.34 -18.28 -29.27
N TRP A 67 -21.91 -17.67 -28.15
CA TRP A 67 -22.44 -16.38 -27.74
C TRP A 67 -21.89 -15.23 -28.58
N ALA A 68 -22.76 -14.46 -29.22
CA ALA A 68 -22.39 -13.25 -29.95
C ALA A 68 -22.09 -12.09 -28.92
N VAL A 69 -20.88 -12.09 -28.34
CA VAL A 69 -20.45 -11.09 -27.34
C VAL A 69 -19.13 -10.45 -27.76
N ASN A 70 -18.97 -9.20 -27.40
CA ASN A 70 -17.70 -8.48 -27.52
C ASN A 70 -17.06 -8.26 -26.13
N ILE A 71 -15.75 -7.99 -26.12
CA ILE A 71 -14.97 -7.80 -24.92
C ILE A 71 -15.50 -6.66 -24.02
N LYS A 72 -16.07 -5.59 -24.61
CA LYS A 72 -16.63 -4.46 -23.84
C LYS A 72 -17.84 -4.89 -23.04
N ARG A 73 -18.72 -5.71 -23.63
CA ARG A 73 -19.91 -6.28 -22.97
C ARG A 73 -19.52 -7.20 -21.84
N VAL A 74 -18.61 -8.14 -22.08
CA VAL A 74 -18.11 -9.08 -21.06
C VAL A 74 -17.46 -8.35 -19.91
N ARG A 75 -16.60 -7.35 -20.19
CA ARG A 75 -15.97 -6.50 -19.13
C ARG A 75 -17.00 -5.80 -18.28
N ARG A 76 -18.05 -5.25 -18.88
CA ARG A 76 -19.13 -4.58 -18.14
C ARG A 76 -19.87 -5.55 -17.23
N LEU A 77 -20.23 -6.72 -17.74
CA LEU A 77 -20.96 -7.75 -16.98
C LEU A 77 -20.10 -8.30 -15.83
N MET A 78 -18.84 -8.67 -16.07
CA MET A 78 -17.94 -9.12 -15.01
C MET A 78 -17.74 -8.05 -13.90
N ARG A 79 -17.66 -6.77 -14.29
CA ARG A 79 -17.57 -5.66 -13.33
C ARG A 79 -18.86 -5.53 -12.52
N LEU A 80 -20.02 -5.64 -13.16
CA LEU A 80 -21.32 -5.59 -12.50
C LEU A 80 -21.47 -6.73 -11.47
N MET A 81 -20.97 -7.92 -11.79
CA MET A 81 -20.94 -9.10 -10.91
C MET A 81 -19.86 -9.03 -9.83
N GLY A 82 -18.99 -8.02 -9.85
CA GLY A 82 -17.86 -7.92 -8.90
C GLY A 82 -16.77 -8.97 -9.12
N LEU A 83 -16.72 -9.63 -10.28
CA LEU A 83 -15.77 -10.69 -10.57
C LEU A 83 -14.40 -10.11 -10.95
N MET A 84 -13.38 -10.48 -10.19
CA MET A 84 -11.98 -10.16 -10.47
C MET A 84 -11.17 -11.46 -10.57
N PRO A 85 -10.44 -11.68 -11.69
CA PRO A 85 -9.65 -12.89 -11.85
C PRO A 85 -8.51 -12.95 -10.83
N ILE A 86 -8.22 -14.14 -10.34
CA ILE A 86 -7.04 -14.40 -9.52
C ILE A 86 -5.82 -14.41 -10.45
N TYR A 87 -4.87 -13.51 -10.21
CA TYR A 87 -3.61 -13.45 -10.94
C TYR A 87 -2.45 -13.14 -10.02
N GLN A 88 -1.27 -13.60 -10.38
CA GLN A 88 -0.07 -13.26 -9.66
C GLN A 88 0.26 -11.79 -9.91
N LYS A 89 0.28 -11.01 -8.83
CA LYS A 89 0.66 -9.58 -8.92
C LYS A 89 2.11 -9.47 -9.39
N PRO A 90 2.44 -8.50 -10.27
CA PRO A 90 3.81 -8.28 -10.69
C PRO A 90 4.66 -7.96 -9.45
N ARG A 91 5.88 -8.49 -9.43
CA ARG A 91 6.87 -8.11 -8.40
C ARG A 91 7.33 -6.69 -8.70
N THR A 92 6.85 -5.75 -7.92
CA THR A 92 7.20 -4.32 -8.07
C THR A 92 8.52 -3.95 -7.39
N SER A 93 9.03 -4.81 -6.50
CA SER A 93 10.31 -4.62 -5.81
C SER A 93 11.29 -5.69 -6.27
N ILE A 94 12.25 -5.29 -7.11
CA ILE A 94 13.38 -6.14 -7.52
C ILE A 94 14.60 -5.62 -6.75
N PRO A 95 15.24 -6.43 -5.86
CA PRO A 95 16.48 -6.05 -5.20
C PRO A 95 17.56 -5.74 -6.25
N ALA A 96 18.30 -4.65 -6.11
CA ALA A 96 19.45 -4.39 -6.94
C ALA A 96 20.50 -5.48 -6.69
N LYS A 97 21.22 -5.91 -7.74
CA LYS A 97 22.20 -7.01 -7.66
C LYS A 97 23.34 -6.74 -6.68
N ASP A 98 23.62 -5.47 -6.39
CA ASP A 98 24.74 -5.02 -5.55
C ASP A 98 24.31 -4.66 -4.11
N HIS A 99 23.09 -4.99 -3.69
CA HIS A 99 22.64 -4.74 -2.33
C HIS A 99 23.36 -5.65 -1.34
N LYS A 100 24.27 -5.07 -0.57
CA LYS A 100 24.98 -5.77 0.50
C LYS A 100 24.04 -5.94 1.69
N VAL A 101 23.63 -7.19 1.95
CA VAL A 101 22.85 -7.54 3.16
C VAL A 101 23.83 -7.87 4.28
N TYR A 102 23.61 -7.29 5.45
CA TYR A 102 24.41 -7.55 6.65
C TYR A 102 23.79 -8.66 7.48
N PRO A 103 24.63 -9.42 8.24
CA PRO A 103 24.14 -10.50 9.07
C PRO A 103 23.29 -9.95 10.24
N TYR A 104 22.33 -10.75 10.71
CA TYR A 104 21.58 -10.45 11.91
C TYR A 104 22.40 -10.73 13.16
N LEU A 105 22.69 -9.69 13.95
CA LEU A 105 23.59 -9.77 15.11
C LEU A 105 22.89 -9.92 16.47
N LEU A 106 21.56 -9.79 16.50
CA LEU A 106 20.82 -9.70 17.78
C LEU A 106 20.30 -11.06 18.30
N LYS A 107 20.57 -12.15 17.60
CA LYS A 107 20.08 -13.48 18.01
C LYS A 107 20.63 -13.88 19.38
N GLY A 108 19.74 -14.01 20.37
CA GLY A 108 20.11 -14.40 21.73
C GLY A 108 20.78 -13.32 22.56
N MET A 109 20.89 -12.08 22.03
CA MET A 109 21.47 -10.96 22.75
C MET A 109 20.46 -10.41 23.76
N ARG A 110 20.91 -10.18 25.02
CA ARG A 110 20.16 -9.39 26.00
C ARG A 110 20.50 -7.91 25.84
N ILE A 111 19.48 -7.09 25.75
CA ILE A 111 19.63 -5.63 25.66
C ILE A 111 19.44 -5.07 27.05
N GLU A 112 20.50 -4.59 27.69
CA GLU A 112 20.55 -4.29 29.13
C GLU A 112 20.82 -2.81 29.42
N ARG A 113 21.18 -2.01 28.41
CA ARG A 113 21.51 -0.59 28.57
C ARG A 113 21.15 0.25 27.37
N PRO A 114 20.94 1.57 27.54
CA PRO A 114 20.79 2.51 26.42
C PRO A 114 22.03 2.51 25.52
N ASN A 115 21.82 2.85 24.25
CA ASN A 115 22.86 2.88 23.20
C ASN A 115 23.54 1.54 22.91
N GLN A 116 23.00 0.42 23.40
CA GLN A 116 23.49 -0.89 23.01
C GLN A 116 22.99 -1.26 21.61
N VAL A 117 21.70 -1.05 21.34
CA VAL A 117 21.10 -1.30 20.02
C VAL A 117 20.13 -0.18 19.69
N TRP A 118 20.32 0.43 18.52
CA TRP A 118 19.31 1.29 17.91
C TRP A 118 18.62 0.58 16.75
N CYS A 119 17.40 0.98 16.46
CA CYS A 119 16.68 0.54 15.27
C CYS A 119 16.09 1.71 14.50
N ALA A 120 15.89 1.52 13.21
CA ALA A 120 15.17 2.46 12.35
C ALA A 120 14.18 1.73 11.46
N ASP A 121 13.12 2.44 11.12
CA ASP A 121 12.12 2.00 10.16
C ASP A 121 11.44 3.19 9.51
N ILE A 122 10.83 2.96 8.35
CA ILE A 122 10.10 3.97 7.59
C ILE A 122 8.63 3.58 7.52
N THR A 123 7.76 4.53 7.82
CA THR A 123 6.32 4.33 7.68
C THR A 123 5.68 5.38 6.79
N TYR A 124 4.49 5.04 6.25
CA TYR A 124 3.66 5.93 5.44
C TYR A 124 2.62 6.61 6.32
N LEU A 125 2.51 7.93 6.22
CA LEU A 125 1.45 8.70 6.82
C LEU A 125 0.46 9.11 5.73
N PRO A 126 -0.78 8.60 5.75
CA PRO A 126 -1.78 8.98 4.76
C PRO A 126 -2.19 10.45 4.95
N MET A 127 -2.25 11.18 3.85
CA MET A 127 -2.70 12.55 3.78
C MET A 127 -3.97 12.66 2.95
N ALA A 128 -4.66 13.77 2.98
CA ALA A 128 -5.84 14.00 2.15
C ALA A 128 -5.56 13.79 0.64
N ARG A 129 -4.32 14.06 0.21
CA ARG A 129 -3.83 13.77 -1.14
C ARG A 129 -2.41 13.20 -1.03
N GLY A 130 -2.26 11.87 -1.26
CA GLY A 130 -0.96 11.19 -1.25
C GLY A 130 -0.51 10.74 0.15
N PHE A 131 0.81 10.65 0.34
CA PHE A 131 1.45 10.16 1.55
C PHE A 131 2.66 11.02 1.90
N LEU A 132 2.97 11.11 3.19
CA LEU A 132 4.30 11.48 3.69
C LEU A 132 5.02 10.23 4.19
N PHE A 133 6.32 10.24 4.08
CA PHE A 133 7.20 9.23 4.64
C PHE A 133 7.76 9.74 5.96
N LEU A 134 7.72 8.90 6.97
CA LEU A 134 8.29 9.18 8.29
C LEU A 134 9.33 8.11 8.58
N VAL A 135 10.59 8.51 8.76
CA VAL A 135 11.62 7.68 9.37
C VAL A 135 11.73 8.02 10.85
N ALA A 136 11.92 7.02 11.68
CA ALA A 136 12.29 7.24 13.10
C ALA A 136 13.44 6.32 13.49
N ILE A 137 14.28 6.82 14.39
CA ILE A 137 15.37 6.08 15.02
C ILE A 137 15.03 5.95 16.50
N MET A 138 15.11 4.73 17.01
CA MET A 138 14.74 4.41 18.40
C MET A 138 15.84 3.63 19.08
N ASP A 139 16.12 3.97 20.35
CA ASP A 139 16.93 3.13 21.22
C ASP A 139 16.11 1.93 21.71
N TRP A 140 16.64 0.74 21.52
CA TRP A 140 15.90 -0.49 21.78
C TRP A 140 15.68 -0.79 23.25
N TYR A 141 16.58 -0.34 24.12
CA TYR A 141 16.46 -0.52 25.55
C TYR A 141 15.40 0.42 26.15
N SER A 142 15.58 1.72 25.96
CA SER A 142 14.74 2.75 26.58
C SER A 142 13.41 2.98 25.83
N ARG A 143 13.29 2.52 24.57
CA ARG A 143 12.17 2.82 23.67
C ARG A 143 12.05 4.30 23.29
N LYS A 144 13.04 5.09 23.61
CA LYS A 144 13.08 6.51 23.28
C LYS A 144 13.28 6.69 21.77
N VAL A 145 12.45 7.51 21.15
CA VAL A 145 12.69 8.01 19.79
C VAL A 145 13.81 9.07 19.89
N LEU A 146 14.92 8.80 19.23
CA LEU A 146 16.14 9.61 19.28
C LEU A 146 16.11 10.72 18.25
N ALA A 147 15.67 10.39 17.03
CA ALA A 147 15.46 11.32 15.93
C ALA A 147 14.36 10.82 15.00
N TRP A 148 13.77 11.73 14.24
CA TRP A 148 12.78 11.43 13.21
C TRP A 148 12.80 12.49 12.11
N ARG A 149 12.37 12.13 10.89
CA ARG A 149 12.23 13.04 9.74
C ARG A 149 11.00 12.71 8.95
N LEU A 150 10.39 13.76 8.38
CA LEU A 150 9.31 13.66 7.40
C LEU A 150 9.84 14.05 6.03
N ALA A 151 9.41 13.31 5.01
CA ALA A 151 9.70 13.61 3.61
C ALA A 151 8.49 13.33 2.72
N ASN A 152 8.41 13.99 1.59
CA ASN A 152 7.44 13.70 0.53
C ASN A 152 7.99 12.73 -0.53
N THR A 153 9.28 12.43 -0.47
CA THR A 153 9.98 11.46 -1.32
C THR A 153 10.63 10.38 -0.45
N MET A 154 10.73 9.16 -0.97
CA MET A 154 11.37 8.03 -0.28
C MET A 154 12.83 7.90 -0.75
N ASP A 155 13.62 8.96 -0.68
CA ASP A 155 15.06 8.93 -0.95
C ASP A 155 15.86 8.52 0.31
N VAL A 156 17.16 8.31 0.16
CA VAL A 156 18.02 7.91 1.29
C VAL A 156 18.41 9.09 2.19
N HIS A 157 18.39 10.32 1.67
CA HIS A 157 18.94 11.48 2.38
C HIS A 157 18.19 11.79 3.68
N PHE A 158 16.84 11.75 3.66
CA PHE A 158 16.08 12.02 4.89
C PHE A 158 16.33 10.98 6.00
N CYS A 159 16.75 9.75 5.64
CA CYS A 159 17.15 8.72 6.60
C CYS A 159 18.54 9.04 7.18
N VAL A 160 19.48 9.47 6.34
CA VAL A 160 20.84 9.85 6.76
C VAL A 160 20.79 11.10 7.65
N ASP A 161 19.97 12.09 7.30
CA ASP A 161 19.77 13.29 8.12
C ASP A 161 19.22 12.95 9.53
N ALA A 162 18.30 11.98 9.61
CA ALA A 162 17.81 11.50 10.91
C ALA A 162 18.89 10.75 11.69
N LEU A 163 19.74 9.97 10.99
CA LEU A 163 20.86 9.26 11.61
C LEU A 163 21.89 10.23 12.17
N ASP A 164 22.28 11.24 11.41
CA ASP A 164 23.24 12.26 11.83
C ASP A 164 22.75 13.01 13.07
N GLU A 165 21.48 13.43 13.07
CA GLU A 165 20.89 14.07 14.24
C GLU A 165 20.89 13.14 15.47
N ALA A 166 20.58 11.85 15.29
CA ALA A 166 20.59 10.91 16.42
C ALA A 166 22.01 10.71 16.97
N LEU A 167 23.00 10.56 16.09
CA LEU A 167 24.42 10.40 16.46
C LEU A 167 24.95 11.65 17.20
N ASP A 168 24.67 12.84 16.70
CA ASP A 168 25.13 14.09 17.26
C ASP A 168 24.55 14.35 18.68
N ARG A 169 23.28 13.98 18.90
CA ARG A 169 22.59 14.25 20.17
C ARG A 169 22.77 13.15 21.22
N HIS A 170 22.95 11.91 20.81
CA HIS A 170 22.89 10.74 21.70
C HIS A 170 24.15 9.87 21.69
N GLY A 171 25.14 10.23 20.86
CA GLY A 171 26.33 9.41 20.63
C GLY A 171 26.08 8.22 19.72
N CYS A 172 26.98 7.23 19.74
CA CYS A 172 26.93 6.09 18.84
C CYS A 172 26.41 4.85 19.56
N PRO A 173 25.52 4.06 18.95
CA PRO A 173 25.15 2.73 19.47
C PRO A 173 26.26 1.72 19.13
N GLU A 174 26.24 0.57 19.81
CA GLU A 174 27.13 -0.54 19.47
C GLU A 174 26.66 -1.27 18.19
N ILE A 175 25.34 -1.41 18.03
CA ILE A 175 24.70 -2.08 16.89
C ILE A 175 23.54 -1.20 16.39
N PHE A 176 23.42 -1.12 15.08
CA PHE A 176 22.29 -0.51 14.42
C PHE A 176 21.53 -1.60 13.65
N ASN A 177 20.26 -1.82 13.99
CA ASN A 177 19.40 -2.83 13.36
C ASN A 177 18.35 -2.21 12.46
N THR A 178 18.22 -2.70 11.24
CA THR A 178 17.19 -2.26 10.28
C THR A 178 16.63 -3.46 9.52
N ASP A 179 15.56 -3.24 8.78
CA ASP A 179 15.16 -4.17 7.74
C ASP A 179 16.11 -4.12 6.52
N GLN A 180 15.80 -4.91 5.49
CA GLN A 180 16.54 -4.95 4.22
C GLN A 180 15.99 -3.94 3.19
N GLY A 181 15.37 -2.85 3.62
CA GLY A 181 14.85 -1.79 2.76
C GLY A 181 15.95 -1.13 1.93
N SER A 182 15.57 -0.62 0.74
CA SER A 182 16.53 -0.02 -0.20
C SER A 182 17.27 1.19 0.39
N GLN A 183 16.65 1.94 1.30
CA GLN A 183 17.26 3.07 1.99
C GLN A 183 18.36 2.60 2.93
N PHE A 184 18.10 1.57 3.73
CA PHE A 184 19.01 1.05 4.75
C PHE A 184 20.11 0.14 4.20
N THR A 185 19.93 -0.42 2.99
CA THR A 185 20.96 -1.16 2.27
C THR A 185 21.80 -0.28 1.34
N SER A 186 21.47 1.01 1.23
CA SER A 186 22.18 1.97 0.40
C SER A 186 23.62 2.19 0.87
N TRP A 187 24.49 2.56 -0.06
CA TRP A 187 25.88 2.89 0.25
C TRP A 187 25.98 4.06 1.24
N ALA A 188 25.20 5.12 1.04
CA ALA A 188 25.21 6.31 1.90
C ALA A 188 24.90 5.98 3.36
N TRP A 189 23.85 5.21 3.62
CA TRP A 189 23.47 4.77 4.95
C TRP A 189 24.50 3.88 5.61
N THR A 190 24.91 2.82 4.91
CA THR A 190 25.84 1.82 5.46
C THR A 190 27.24 2.39 5.64
N GLN A 191 27.69 3.28 4.76
CA GLN A 191 28.99 3.96 4.90
C GLN A 191 28.99 4.88 6.12
N ARG A 192 27.93 5.66 6.32
CA ARG A 192 27.82 6.55 7.48
C ARG A 192 27.93 5.82 8.82
N LEU A 193 27.28 4.66 8.94
CA LEU A 193 27.40 3.81 10.14
C LEU A 193 28.81 3.25 10.34
N ARG A 194 29.48 2.87 9.25
CA ARG A 194 30.89 2.39 9.31
C ARG A 194 31.85 3.49 9.74
N ASP A 195 31.66 4.70 9.23
CA ASP A 195 32.54 5.84 9.54
C ASP A 195 32.57 6.16 11.02
N VAL A 196 31.47 5.86 11.74
CA VAL A 196 31.39 6.03 13.20
C VAL A 196 31.59 4.72 13.98
N GLY A 197 32.02 3.64 13.32
CA GLY A 197 32.37 2.36 13.96
C GLY A 197 31.19 1.54 14.46
N VAL A 198 29.96 1.83 14.04
CA VAL A 198 28.73 1.12 14.44
C VAL A 198 28.58 -0.18 13.65
N ARG A 199 28.30 -1.28 14.34
CA ARG A 199 28.04 -2.58 13.70
C ARG A 199 26.64 -2.61 13.11
N ILE A 200 26.55 -3.00 11.85
CA ILE A 200 25.27 -3.07 11.11
C ILE A 200 24.67 -4.45 11.26
N SER A 201 23.40 -4.50 11.66
CA SER A 201 22.57 -5.70 11.73
C SER A 201 21.34 -5.52 10.83
N MET A 202 20.95 -6.55 10.10
CA MET A 202 19.76 -6.52 9.28
C MET A 202 18.88 -7.73 9.56
N ASP A 203 17.56 -7.47 9.67
CA ASP A 203 16.57 -8.51 9.90
C ASP A 203 16.52 -9.50 8.74
N GLY A 204 16.44 -10.77 9.03
CA GLY A 204 16.26 -11.81 8.02
C GLY A 204 14.83 -11.81 7.46
N LYS A 205 14.66 -12.35 6.24
CA LYS A 205 13.33 -12.53 5.65
C LYS A 205 12.42 -13.31 6.59
N GLY A 206 11.24 -12.73 6.93
CA GLY A 206 10.23 -13.36 7.75
C GLY A 206 10.39 -13.18 9.27
N ARG A 207 11.34 -12.38 9.75
CA ARG A 207 11.56 -12.08 11.17
C ARG A 207 10.93 -10.76 11.59
N TYR A 208 9.62 -10.65 11.50
CA TYR A 208 8.84 -9.46 11.92
C TYR A 208 8.96 -9.16 13.44
N LEU A 209 9.36 -10.14 14.25
CA LEU A 209 9.52 -9.95 15.70
C LEU A 209 10.70 -9.05 16.07
N ASP A 210 11.65 -8.90 15.18
CA ASP A 210 12.90 -8.19 15.46
C ASP A 210 12.74 -6.66 15.32
N ASN A 211 11.64 -6.18 14.73
CA ASN A 211 11.32 -4.75 14.59
C ASN A 211 10.01 -4.33 15.32
N ILE A 212 9.50 -5.22 16.20
CA ILE A 212 8.20 -5.09 16.88
C ILE A 212 8.05 -3.78 17.67
N PHE A 213 9.16 -3.20 18.15
CA PHE A 213 9.10 -2.00 18.99
C PHE A 213 8.81 -0.75 18.18
N ILE A 214 9.43 -0.60 17.02
CA ILE A 214 9.17 0.53 16.15
C ILE A 214 7.83 0.35 15.42
N GLU A 215 7.43 -0.90 15.09
CA GLU A 215 6.09 -1.19 14.58
C GLU A 215 4.99 -0.80 15.59
N ARG A 216 5.24 -1.03 16.89
CA ARG A 216 4.34 -0.58 17.96
C ARG A 216 4.25 0.94 18.06
N LEU A 217 5.36 1.66 17.82
CA LEU A 217 5.36 3.11 17.70
C LEU A 217 4.44 3.56 16.57
N TRP A 218 4.54 2.92 15.40
CA TRP A 218 3.67 3.23 14.26
C TRP A 218 2.19 3.01 14.56
N ARG A 219 1.88 1.95 15.29
CA ARG A 219 0.50 1.71 15.72
C ARG A 219 -0.02 2.82 16.62
N SER A 220 0.77 3.28 17.59
CA SER A 220 0.37 4.37 18.49
C SER A 220 0.28 5.73 17.79
N LEU A 221 1.02 5.92 16.69
CA LEU A 221 1.02 7.16 15.91
C LEU A 221 -0.16 7.26 14.94
N LYS A 222 -0.62 6.13 14.41
CA LYS A 222 -1.64 6.08 13.35
C LYS A 222 -3.06 5.87 13.87
N TYR A 223 -3.21 5.34 15.09
CA TYR A 223 -4.48 4.97 15.73
C TYR A 223 -4.55 5.47 17.17
#